data_0de68fd9581a018fcf2ad853aaf1d845
#
_entry.id   0de68fd9581a018fcf2ad853aaf1d845
#
_cell.length_a   1.000
_cell.length_b   1.000
_cell.length_c   1.000
_cell.angle_alpha   90.00
_cell.angle_beta   90.00
_cell.angle_gamma   90.00
#
_symmetry.space_group_name_H-M   'P 1'
#
loop_
_entity.id
_entity.type
_entity.pdbx_description
1 polymer ?
#
loop_
_entity_poly.entity_id
_entity_poly.type
_entity_poly.pdbx_seq_one_letter_code
_entity_poly.pdbx_strand_id
1 'polypeptide(L)'
;LTAEESTNGSITSTDSHKLGAKTTVTATPDLGYLFSAWTGDASGSDNPLTITMDGNKTIGATFTKDTADTDGDGFSNHDELVVHETDPADANSYPTRTLTAEESTNGSITSTDSHKLGAKTTVTATPDLGYLFSAWTGDASGSDNPLTITMDGNKTIGATFTKDTADTDGDGFSNHDELVVHETDPADANSYPTRTLTAEESTNGSITSTDSHKLGAKTTVTAT
;
A
#
# COMPACT_ATOMS: atom_id res chain seq x y z
N LEU A 1 6.71 39.80 38.37
CA LEU A 1 7.15 38.65 37.60
C LEU A 1 6.41 38.65 36.26
N THR A 2 7.15 38.54 35.18
CA THR A 2 6.62 38.48 33.83
C THR A 2 6.96 37.11 33.22
N ALA A 3 6.00 36.42 32.64
CA ALA A 3 6.26 35.26 31.79
C ALA A 3 6.38 35.70 30.35
N GLU A 4 7.38 35.20 29.65
CA GLU A 4 7.49 35.33 28.20
C GLU A 4 6.49 34.41 27.50
N GLU A 5 6.05 34.82 26.33
CA GLU A 5 5.28 33.91 25.48
C GLU A 5 6.13 32.71 25.07
N SER A 6 5.57 31.53 25.19
CA SER A 6 6.22 30.29 24.85
C SER A 6 5.50 29.60 23.70
N THR A 7 6.27 28.94 22.84
CA THR A 7 5.71 28.02 21.83
C THR A 7 5.71 26.61 22.40
N ASN A 8 4.65 25.83 22.13
CA ASN A 8 4.51 24.44 22.52
C ASN A 8 4.29 24.23 24.04
N GLY A 9 3.77 25.23 24.72
CA GLY A 9 3.46 25.19 26.14
C GLY A 9 3.23 26.57 26.74
N SER A 10 2.92 26.62 28.02
CA SER A 10 2.60 27.83 28.76
C SER A 10 3.29 27.88 30.11
N ILE A 11 3.37 29.09 30.67
CA ILE A 11 3.92 29.34 32.01
C ILE A 11 2.81 29.96 32.85
N THR A 12 2.54 29.38 34.01
CA THR A 12 1.72 30.03 35.03
C THR A 12 2.55 31.05 35.79
N SER A 13 2.13 32.32 35.73
CA SER A 13 2.74 33.40 36.50
C SER A 13 1.72 34.14 37.30
N THR A 14 2.14 34.73 38.42
CA THR A 14 1.34 35.62 39.22
C THR A 14 1.93 37.05 39.17
N ASP A 15 1.12 38.04 39.03
CA ASP A 15 1.51 39.39 38.60
C ASP A 15 2.44 40.15 39.56
N SER A 16 2.11 40.25 40.84
CA SER A 16 2.84 41.08 41.78
C SER A 16 3.22 40.35 43.05
N HIS A 17 4.47 40.51 43.44
CA HIS A 17 5.05 39.90 44.63
C HIS A 17 5.81 40.94 45.46
N LYS A 18 5.82 40.74 46.78
CA LYS A 18 6.63 41.53 47.70
C LYS A 18 8.10 41.22 47.45
N LEU A 19 8.96 42.26 47.59
CA LEU A 19 10.40 42.10 47.53
C LEU A 19 10.84 41.02 48.57
N GLY A 20 11.68 40.07 48.13
CA GLY A 20 12.16 38.93 48.94
C GLY A 20 11.18 37.79 49.08
N ALA A 21 9.99 37.88 48.56
CA ALA A 21 9.02 36.78 48.57
C ALA A 21 9.45 35.62 47.69
N LYS A 22 9.13 34.38 48.09
CA LYS A 22 9.24 33.21 47.22
C LYS A 22 7.94 32.95 46.50
N THR A 23 8.02 32.68 45.21
CA THR A 23 6.88 32.27 44.40
C THR A 23 7.22 31.03 43.59
N THR A 24 6.20 30.28 43.24
CA THR A 24 6.35 29.05 42.42
C THR A 24 5.75 29.32 41.05
N VAL A 25 6.51 28.94 40.02
CA VAL A 25 6.09 28.98 38.62
C VAL A 25 6.06 27.56 38.06
N THR A 26 5.10 27.31 37.19
CA THR A 26 4.93 26.00 36.54
C THR A 26 4.91 26.19 35.03
N ALA A 27 5.71 25.42 34.36
CA ALA A 27 5.65 25.27 32.91
C ALA A 27 4.74 24.09 32.55
N THR A 28 3.75 24.32 31.70
CA THR A 28 2.80 23.31 31.23
C THR A 28 3.04 23.06 29.74
N PRO A 29 3.61 21.92 29.35
CA PRO A 29 3.76 21.55 27.94
C PRO A 29 2.41 21.41 27.24
N ASP A 30 2.37 21.73 25.98
CA ASP A 30 1.28 21.36 25.09
C ASP A 30 1.31 19.85 24.80
N LEU A 31 0.22 19.34 24.24
CA LEU A 31 0.09 17.92 23.87
C LEU A 31 1.25 17.48 22.97
N GLY A 32 1.90 16.37 23.30
CA GLY A 32 3.03 15.83 22.56
C GLY A 32 4.35 16.56 22.77
N TYR A 33 4.42 17.48 23.75
CA TYR A 33 5.68 18.16 24.11
C TYR A 33 6.07 17.91 25.57
N LEU A 34 7.33 18.08 25.86
CA LEU A 34 7.92 17.98 27.19
C LEU A 34 8.56 19.32 27.57
N PHE A 35 8.45 19.72 28.84
CA PHE A 35 9.23 20.83 29.35
C PHE A 35 10.72 20.48 29.31
N SER A 36 11.54 21.41 28.82
CA SER A 36 12.99 21.23 28.68
C SER A 36 13.77 22.05 29.72
N ALA A 37 13.57 23.36 29.71
CA ALA A 37 14.32 24.23 30.61
C ALA A 37 13.62 25.59 30.80
N TRP A 38 13.95 26.25 31.92
CA TRP A 38 13.65 27.64 32.17
C TRP A 38 14.68 28.56 31.48
N THR A 39 14.24 29.75 31.10
CA THR A 39 15.07 30.80 30.45
C THR A 39 14.81 32.18 31.04
N GLY A 40 15.58 33.19 30.59
CA GLY A 40 15.50 34.55 31.13
C GLY A 40 16.15 34.65 32.50
N ASP A 41 15.43 35.22 33.47
CA ASP A 41 15.92 35.35 34.86
C ASP A 41 15.80 34.08 35.68
N ALA A 42 15.48 32.97 35.04
CA ALA A 42 15.41 31.62 35.61
C ALA A 42 16.28 30.66 34.79
N SER A 43 16.65 29.54 35.39
CA SER A 43 17.43 28.49 34.73
C SER A 43 17.17 27.13 35.38
N GLY A 44 17.56 26.06 34.67
CA GLY A 44 17.41 24.69 35.14
C GLY A 44 16.16 24.01 34.58
N SER A 45 15.94 22.76 35.01
CA SER A 45 14.86 21.88 34.52
C SER A 45 13.88 21.43 35.60
N ASP A 46 14.00 21.95 36.83
CA ASP A 46 13.03 21.66 37.88
C ASP A 46 11.69 22.32 37.56
N ASN A 47 10.62 21.56 37.49
CA ASN A 47 9.27 22.03 37.22
C ASN A 47 8.28 21.34 38.18
N PRO A 48 7.61 22.08 39.07
CA PRO A 48 7.59 23.55 39.26
C PRO A 48 8.90 24.12 39.79
N LEU A 49 9.18 25.41 39.48
CA LEU A 49 10.35 26.14 39.96
C LEU A 49 9.95 27.15 41.07
N THR A 50 10.68 27.18 42.19
CA THR A 50 10.54 28.23 43.19
C THR A 50 11.60 29.31 43.00
N ILE A 51 11.16 30.54 42.79
CA ILE A 51 12.02 31.71 42.59
C ILE A 51 11.85 32.73 43.74
N THR A 52 12.94 33.48 44.06
CA THR A 52 12.89 34.58 45.02
C THR A 52 12.81 35.89 44.26
N MET A 53 11.85 36.75 44.63
CA MET A 53 11.61 38.05 44.01
C MET A 53 12.51 39.10 44.61
N ASP A 54 13.79 39.11 44.24
CA ASP A 54 14.80 40.11 44.62
C ASP A 54 14.83 41.35 43.71
N GLY A 55 14.01 41.33 42.66
CA GLY A 55 13.77 42.39 41.70
C GLY A 55 12.66 42.01 40.73
N ASN A 56 12.45 42.83 39.71
CA ASN A 56 11.62 42.44 38.57
C ASN A 56 12.29 41.28 37.83
N LYS A 57 11.53 40.25 37.50
CA LYS A 57 12.05 39.10 36.78
C LYS A 57 11.17 38.81 35.57
N THR A 58 11.83 38.43 34.47
CA THR A 58 11.22 37.94 33.24
C THR A 58 11.70 36.50 33.02
N ILE A 59 10.79 35.56 32.94
CA ILE A 59 11.10 34.15 32.78
C ILE A 59 10.45 33.58 31.52
N GLY A 60 11.16 32.71 30.85
CA GLY A 60 10.67 31.92 29.72
C GLY A 60 10.80 30.42 30.01
N ALA A 61 10.24 29.64 29.14
CA ALA A 61 10.36 28.19 29.13
C ALA A 61 10.57 27.66 27.73
N THR A 62 11.33 26.60 27.61
CA THR A 62 11.50 25.86 26.35
C THR A 62 10.85 24.50 26.47
N PHE A 63 10.25 24.08 25.35
CA PHE A 63 9.57 22.79 25.23
C PHE A 63 10.13 22.04 24.02
N THR A 64 10.27 20.73 24.13
CA THR A 64 10.76 19.85 23.08
C THR A 64 9.71 18.81 22.74
N LYS A 65 9.74 18.31 21.52
CA LYS A 65 8.88 17.19 21.13
C LYS A 65 9.14 15.98 22.00
N ASP A 66 8.08 15.28 22.41
CA ASP A 66 8.20 13.98 23.07
C ASP A 66 8.54 12.92 22.01
N THR A 67 9.81 12.57 21.93
CA THR A 67 10.33 11.57 20.98
C THR A 67 10.33 10.15 21.55
N ALA A 68 9.76 9.93 22.75
CA ALA A 68 9.56 8.57 23.26
C ALA A 68 8.52 7.85 22.39
N ASP A 69 8.68 6.57 22.28
CA ASP A 69 7.73 5.60 21.72
C ASP A 69 7.29 4.73 22.90
N THR A 70 6.16 5.09 23.53
CA THR A 70 5.77 4.53 24.82
C THR A 70 5.24 3.11 24.68
N ASP A 71 4.52 2.80 23.62
CA ASP A 71 3.91 1.50 23.39
C ASP A 71 4.73 0.60 22.43
N GLY A 72 5.77 1.16 21.79
CA GLY A 72 6.71 0.41 20.95
C GLY A 72 6.17 0.12 19.54
N ASP A 73 5.25 0.92 19.08
CA ASP A 73 4.62 0.72 17.77
C ASP A 73 5.42 1.32 16.60
N GLY A 74 6.46 2.13 16.90
CA GLY A 74 7.38 2.75 15.95
C GLY A 74 7.04 4.18 15.57
N PHE A 75 6.05 4.81 16.22
CA PHE A 75 5.78 6.25 16.17
C PHE A 75 6.14 6.89 17.50
N SER A 76 6.54 8.16 17.46
CA SER A 76 6.80 8.90 18.72
C SER A 76 5.50 9.40 19.31
N ASN A 77 5.46 9.54 20.66
CA ASN A 77 4.30 10.12 21.36
C ASN A 77 3.88 11.46 20.74
N HIS A 78 4.86 12.30 20.30
CA HIS A 78 4.55 13.55 19.62
C HIS A 78 3.86 13.33 18.28
N ASP A 79 4.39 12.42 17.44
CA ASP A 79 3.81 12.18 16.11
C ASP A 79 2.43 11.55 16.23
N GLU A 80 2.22 10.69 17.20
CA GLU A 80 0.91 10.12 17.48
C GLU A 80 -0.10 11.18 17.90
N LEU A 81 0.21 11.96 18.94
CA LEU A 81 -0.71 12.93 19.51
C LEU A 81 -0.99 14.14 18.61
N VAL A 82 0.01 14.59 17.83
CA VAL A 82 -0.03 15.88 17.10
C VAL A 82 -0.22 15.70 15.61
N VAL A 83 0.37 14.65 15.03
CA VAL A 83 0.38 14.43 13.57
C VAL A 83 -0.68 13.43 13.15
N HIS A 84 -0.83 12.35 13.91
CA HIS A 84 -1.65 11.21 13.52
C HIS A 84 -2.95 11.09 14.31
N GLU A 85 -3.07 11.77 15.46
CA GLU A 85 -4.23 11.70 16.35
C GLU A 85 -4.51 10.25 16.83
N THR A 86 -3.42 9.52 17.12
CA THR A 86 -3.43 8.16 17.67
C THR A 86 -3.07 8.17 19.16
N ASP A 87 -3.27 7.03 19.84
CA ASP A 87 -3.02 6.89 21.28
C ASP A 87 -1.61 6.32 21.55
N PRO A 88 -0.68 7.10 22.14
CA PRO A 88 0.69 6.67 22.38
C PRO A 88 0.83 5.59 23.48
N ALA A 89 -0.27 5.13 24.05
CA ALA A 89 -0.28 4.03 25.02
C ALA A 89 -0.90 2.74 24.47
N ASP A 90 -1.33 2.71 23.20
CA ASP A 90 -1.93 1.54 22.54
C ASP A 90 -1.21 1.22 21.24
N ALA A 91 -0.32 0.24 21.25
CA ALA A 91 0.44 -0.24 20.10
C ALA A 91 -0.42 -0.71 18.88
N ASN A 92 -1.75 -0.74 19.02
CA ASN A 92 -2.67 -1.00 17.90
C ASN A 92 -3.31 0.29 17.36
N SER A 93 -3.06 1.43 17.99
CA SER A 93 -3.55 2.75 17.61
C SER A 93 -2.53 3.50 16.76
N TYR A 94 -2.25 3.04 15.57
CA TYR A 94 -1.26 3.60 14.65
C TYR A 94 -1.89 4.15 13.37
N PRO A 95 -1.22 5.07 12.65
CA PRO A 95 -1.71 5.57 11.38
C PRO A 95 -1.71 4.48 10.32
N THR A 96 -2.81 4.37 9.60
CA THR A 96 -2.97 3.37 8.53
C THR A 96 -3.03 4.00 7.14
N ARG A 97 -2.74 3.20 6.13
CA ARG A 97 -2.85 3.55 4.72
C ARG A 97 -3.57 2.44 3.97
N THR A 98 -4.44 2.84 3.05
CA THR A 98 -5.24 1.92 2.25
C THR A 98 -4.50 1.55 0.97
N LEU A 99 -4.48 0.25 0.68
CA LEU A 99 -4.08 -0.28 -0.62
C LEU A 99 -5.33 -0.68 -1.38
N THR A 100 -5.56 -0.06 -2.53
CA THR A 100 -6.68 -0.34 -3.42
C THR A 100 -6.17 -1.05 -4.68
N ALA A 101 -6.74 -2.19 -5.02
CA ALA A 101 -6.53 -2.80 -6.32
C ALA A 101 -7.58 -2.29 -7.32
N GLU A 102 -7.14 -1.85 -8.49
CA GLU A 102 -8.04 -1.56 -9.61
C GLU A 102 -8.61 -2.85 -10.18
N GLU A 103 -9.82 -2.77 -10.73
CA GLU A 103 -10.39 -3.89 -11.49
C GLU A 103 -9.51 -4.16 -12.72
N SER A 104 -9.19 -5.43 -12.93
CA SER A 104 -8.34 -5.87 -14.04
C SER A 104 -9.15 -6.76 -14.98
N THR A 105 -8.88 -6.66 -16.27
CA THR A 105 -9.37 -7.59 -17.27
C THR A 105 -8.33 -8.67 -17.52
N ASN A 106 -8.76 -9.92 -17.65
CA ASN A 106 -7.93 -11.09 -17.93
C ASN A 106 -6.99 -11.51 -16.78
N GLY A 107 -7.39 -11.18 -15.56
CA GLY A 107 -6.68 -11.56 -14.34
C GLY A 107 -7.17 -10.79 -13.12
N SER A 108 -6.57 -11.05 -11.99
CA SER A 108 -6.92 -10.45 -10.70
C SER A 108 -5.68 -10.04 -9.91
N ILE A 109 -5.89 -9.14 -8.94
CA ILE A 109 -4.86 -8.70 -8.00
C ILE A 109 -5.34 -9.06 -6.59
N THR A 110 -4.47 -9.70 -5.80
CA THR A 110 -4.72 -9.80 -4.37
C THR A 110 -4.49 -8.44 -3.74
N SER A 111 -5.52 -7.87 -3.14
CA SER A 111 -5.41 -6.65 -2.34
C SER A 111 -5.69 -6.95 -0.89
N THR A 112 -5.10 -6.18 -0.02
CA THR A 112 -5.41 -6.17 1.40
C THR A 112 -5.76 -4.74 1.79
N ASP A 113 -6.75 -4.57 2.63
CA ASP A 113 -7.45 -3.30 2.81
C ASP A 113 -6.62 -2.19 3.45
N SER A 114 -6.04 -2.43 4.63
CA SER A 114 -5.40 -1.39 5.44
C SER A 114 -4.10 -1.86 6.05
N HIS A 115 -3.08 -1.04 5.96
CA HIS A 115 -1.73 -1.33 6.44
C HIS A 115 -1.22 -0.18 7.32
N LYS A 116 -0.40 -0.50 8.30
CA LYS A 116 0.34 0.50 9.08
C LYS A 116 1.19 1.38 8.15
N LEU A 117 1.24 2.68 8.42
CA LEU A 117 2.11 3.61 7.70
C LEU A 117 3.57 3.12 7.76
N GLY A 118 4.22 3.08 6.60
CA GLY A 118 5.58 2.57 6.45
C GLY A 118 5.72 1.05 6.38
N ALA A 119 4.65 0.29 6.61
CA ALA A 119 4.70 -1.18 6.49
C ALA A 119 4.98 -1.61 5.05
N LYS A 120 5.62 -2.77 4.92
CA LYS A 120 5.77 -3.45 3.64
C LYS A 120 4.70 -4.52 3.49
N THR A 121 4.05 -4.54 2.34
CA THR A 121 3.07 -5.56 1.96
C THR A 121 3.41 -6.17 0.61
N THR A 122 2.94 -7.38 0.38
CA THR A 122 3.18 -8.10 -0.88
C THR A 122 1.86 -8.25 -1.62
N VAL A 123 1.88 -7.91 -2.90
CA VAL A 123 0.74 -8.06 -3.82
C VAL A 123 1.08 -9.06 -4.91
N THR A 124 0.08 -9.82 -5.34
CA THR A 124 0.22 -10.83 -6.38
C THR A 124 -0.81 -10.58 -7.47
N ALA A 125 -0.37 -10.55 -8.71
CA ALA A 125 -1.23 -10.57 -9.87
C ALA A 125 -1.40 -12.02 -10.34
N THR A 126 -2.65 -12.45 -10.51
CA THR A 126 -3.00 -13.79 -10.98
C THR A 126 -3.66 -13.68 -12.35
N PRO A 127 -2.99 -14.10 -13.43
CA PRO A 127 -3.58 -14.13 -14.77
C PRO A 127 -4.75 -15.11 -14.85
N ASP A 128 -5.73 -14.78 -15.67
CA ASP A 128 -6.75 -15.72 -16.09
C ASP A 128 -6.18 -16.78 -17.05
N LEU A 129 -6.92 -17.84 -17.28
CA LEU A 129 -6.55 -18.91 -18.18
C LEU A 129 -6.20 -18.37 -19.57
N GLY A 130 -5.04 -18.76 -20.10
CA GLY A 130 -4.56 -18.32 -21.42
C GLY A 130 -3.98 -16.90 -21.45
N TYR A 131 -3.77 -16.28 -20.30
CA TYR A 131 -3.13 -14.96 -20.18
C TYR A 131 -1.86 -15.02 -19.34
N LEU A 132 -1.00 -14.04 -19.51
CA LEU A 132 0.24 -13.84 -18.76
C LEU A 132 0.21 -12.47 -18.10
N PHE A 133 0.75 -12.38 -16.88
CA PHE A 133 1.00 -11.09 -16.26
C PHE A 133 2.05 -10.32 -17.07
N SER A 134 1.80 -9.04 -17.33
CA SER A 134 2.68 -8.18 -18.11
C SER A 134 3.38 -7.13 -17.24
N ALA A 135 2.62 -6.32 -16.52
CA ALA A 135 3.19 -5.25 -15.71
C ALA A 135 2.20 -4.74 -14.66
N TRP A 136 2.74 -4.14 -13.60
CA TRP A 136 2.02 -3.35 -12.63
C TRP A 136 1.78 -1.93 -13.17
N THR A 137 0.69 -1.29 -12.71
CA THR A 137 0.28 0.07 -13.05
C THR A 137 -0.19 0.85 -11.82
N GLY A 138 -0.49 2.14 -11.98
CA GLY A 138 -0.89 3.02 -10.89
C GLY A 138 0.30 3.43 -10.04
N ASP A 139 0.19 3.27 -8.72
CA ASP A 139 1.27 3.58 -7.75
C ASP A 139 2.35 2.47 -7.67
N ALA A 140 2.25 1.47 -8.55
CA ALA A 140 3.23 0.41 -8.72
C ALA A 140 3.75 0.37 -10.16
N SER A 141 4.89 -0.25 -10.39
CA SER A 141 5.48 -0.41 -11.72
C SER A 141 6.41 -1.63 -11.77
N GLY A 142 6.76 -2.05 -12.99
CA GLY A 142 7.63 -3.20 -13.22
C GLY A 142 6.85 -4.49 -13.48
N SER A 143 7.59 -5.59 -13.60
CA SER A 143 7.07 -6.91 -13.97
C SER A 143 7.38 -8.00 -12.95
N ASP A 144 7.95 -7.65 -11.80
CA ASP A 144 8.15 -8.60 -10.71
C ASP A 144 6.78 -8.99 -10.11
N ASN A 145 6.51 -10.28 -10.03
CA ASN A 145 5.27 -10.81 -9.48
C ASN A 145 5.60 -12.07 -8.64
N PRO A 146 5.39 -12.08 -7.32
CA PRO A 146 4.77 -11.02 -6.50
C PRO A 146 5.61 -9.74 -6.35
N LEU A 147 4.95 -8.60 -6.07
CA LEU A 147 5.58 -7.31 -5.81
C LEU A 147 5.47 -6.93 -4.34
N THR A 148 6.57 -6.48 -3.74
CA THR A 148 6.56 -5.88 -2.39
C THR A 148 6.53 -4.36 -2.50
N ILE A 149 5.55 -3.73 -1.85
CA ILE A 149 5.38 -2.27 -1.81
C ILE A 149 5.43 -1.74 -0.38
N THR A 150 5.89 -0.49 -0.23
CA THR A 150 5.90 0.20 1.07
C THR A 150 4.71 1.15 1.14
N MET A 151 3.96 1.10 2.23
CA MET A 151 2.76 1.90 2.47
C MET A 151 3.09 3.25 3.08
N ASP A 152 3.80 4.10 2.35
CA ASP A 152 4.16 5.47 2.72
C ASP A 152 3.01 6.49 2.50
N GLY A 153 1.95 6.06 1.84
CA GLY A 153 0.70 6.77 1.57
C GLY A 153 -0.39 5.78 1.17
N ASN A 154 -1.61 6.28 0.95
CA ASN A 154 -2.62 5.47 0.26
C ASN A 154 -2.14 5.18 -1.16
N LYS A 155 -2.35 3.95 -1.61
CA LYS A 155 -1.89 3.51 -2.93
C LYS A 155 -3.02 2.83 -3.69
N THR A 156 -3.05 3.11 -5.00
CA THR A 156 -3.94 2.44 -5.95
C THR A 156 -3.07 1.74 -7.00
N ILE A 157 -3.22 0.44 -7.14
CA ILE A 157 -2.43 -0.38 -8.04
C ILE A 157 -3.33 -1.11 -9.03
N GLY A 158 -2.85 -1.24 -10.24
CA GLY A 158 -3.45 -2.04 -11.30
C GLY A 158 -2.46 -3.07 -11.85
N ALA A 159 -2.95 -3.98 -12.67
CA ALA A 159 -2.15 -4.94 -13.41
C ALA A 159 -2.63 -5.04 -14.85
N THR A 160 -1.69 -5.28 -15.75
CA THR A 160 -1.97 -5.59 -17.16
C THR A 160 -1.64 -7.04 -17.43
N PHE A 161 -2.50 -7.66 -18.25
CA PHE A 161 -2.35 -9.04 -18.69
C PHE A 161 -2.40 -9.12 -20.19
N THR A 162 -1.58 -9.97 -20.78
CA THR A 162 -1.48 -10.19 -22.23
C THR A 162 -1.82 -11.63 -22.57
N LYS A 163 -2.34 -11.87 -23.76
CA LYS A 163 -2.57 -13.22 -24.26
C LYS A 163 -1.25 -14.02 -24.28
N ASP A 164 -1.31 -15.27 -23.84
CA ASP A 164 -0.22 -16.19 -24.02
C ASP A 164 -0.15 -16.64 -25.50
N THR A 165 0.74 -16.03 -26.26
CA THR A 165 0.93 -16.30 -27.68
C THR A 165 1.96 -17.40 -27.96
N ALA A 166 2.49 -18.06 -26.92
CA ALA A 166 3.31 -19.24 -27.10
C ALA A 166 2.49 -20.38 -27.71
N ASP A 167 3.12 -21.21 -28.50
CA ASP A 167 2.64 -22.48 -29.02
C ASP A 167 3.52 -23.54 -28.39
N THR A 168 3.07 -24.08 -27.25
CA THR A 168 3.94 -24.91 -26.39
C THR A 168 4.21 -26.29 -26.96
N ASP A 169 3.22 -26.87 -27.65
CA ASP A 169 3.31 -28.22 -28.23
C ASP A 169 3.65 -28.22 -29.74
N GLY A 170 3.64 -27.02 -30.37
CA GLY A 170 4.04 -26.84 -31.78
C GLY A 170 2.98 -27.28 -32.79
N ASP A 171 1.72 -27.29 -32.38
CA ASP A 171 0.62 -27.71 -33.25
C ASP A 171 0.07 -26.61 -34.15
N GLY A 172 0.51 -25.35 -33.94
CA GLY A 172 0.17 -24.17 -34.75
C GLY A 172 -0.98 -23.35 -34.17
N PHE A 173 -1.44 -23.62 -32.97
CA PHE A 173 -2.34 -22.76 -32.19
C PHE A 173 -1.59 -22.18 -30.99
N SER A 174 -1.96 -21.00 -30.54
CA SER A 174 -1.38 -20.42 -29.35
C SER A 174 -2.03 -21.01 -28.09
N ASN A 175 -1.26 -21.05 -26.98
CA ASN A 175 -1.81 -21.50 -25.68
C ASN A 175 -3.10 -20.74 -25.34
N HIS A 176 -3.18 -19.44 -25.64
CA HIS A 176 -4.42 -18.67 -25.44
C HIS A 176 -5.56 -19.18 -26.29
N ASP A 177 -5.34 -19.39 -27.60
CA ASP A 177 -6.40 -19.82 -28.51
C ASP A 177 -6.88 -21.24 -28.14
N GLU A 178 -5.98 -22.08 -27.72
CA GLU A 178 -6.33 -23.42 -27.25
C GLU A 178 -7.17 -23.39 -26.00
N LEU A 179 -6.70 -22.70 -24.94
CA LEU A 179 -7.36 -22.69 -23.62
C LEU A 179 -8.67 -21.90 -23.63
N VAL A 180 -8.77 -20.80 -24.40
CA VAL A 180 -9.88 -19.84 -24.30
C VAL A 180 -10.87 -19.94 -25.47
N VAL A 181 -10.36 -20.23 -26.67
CA VAL A 181 -11.18 -20.25 -27.88
C VAL A 181 -11.62 -21.65 -28.27
N HIS A 182 -10.72 -22.60 -28.13
CA HIS A 182 -10.91 -23.96 -28.67
C HIS A 182 -11.16 -25.00 -27.59
N GLU A 183 -10.83 -24.70 -26.32
CA GLU A 183 -10.92 -25.62 -25.18
C GLU A 183 -10.10 -26.91 -25.43
N THR A 184 -8.90 -26.74 -26.00
CA THR A 184 -7.93 -27.80 -26.25
C THR A 184 -6.76 -27.72 -25.27
N ASP A 185 -5.91 -28.74 -25.20
CA ASP A 185 -4.78 -28.84 -24.28
C ASP A 185 -3.50 -28.29 -24.94
N PRO A 186 -2.94 -27.16 -24.48
CA PRO A 186 -1.74 -26.55 -25.05
C PRO A 186 -0.44 -27.34 -24.83
N ALA A 187 -0.51 -28.48 -24.17
CA ALA A 187 0.63 -29.37 -23.97
C ALA A 187 0.54 -30.67 -24.79
N ASP A 188 -0.52 -30.87 -25.58
CA ASP A 188 -0.73 -32.06 -26.41
C ASP A 188 -0.98 -31.68 -27.86
N ALA A 189 0.03 -31.76 -28.71
CA ALA A 189 -0.02 -31.50 -30.16
C ALA A 189 -1.10 -32.30 -30.93
N ASN A 190 -1.78 -33.24 -30.30
CA ASN A 190 -2.91 -33.96 -30.89
C ASN A 190 -4.26 -33.42 -30.39
N SER A 191 -4.26 -32.51 -29.42
CA SER A 191 -5.44 -31.84 -28.86
C SER A 191 -5.73 -30.53 -29.58
N TYR A 192 -6.04 -30.54 -30.83
CA TYR A 192 -6.30 -29.36 -31.66
C TYR A 192 -7.76 -29.26 -32.09
N PRO A 193 -8.24 -28.05 -32.44
CA PRO A 193 -9.61 -27.89 -32.90
C PRO A 193 -9.81 -28.56 -34.25
N THR A 194 -10.90 -29.29 -34.37
CA THR A 194 -11.25 -30.04 -35.58
C THR A 194 -12.51 -29.51 -36.21
N ARG A 195 -12.67 -29.77 -37.51
CA ARG A 195 -13.90 -29.56 -38.27
C ARG A 195 -14.21 -30.80 -39.09
N THR A 196 -15.47 -31.17 -39.11
CA THR A 196 -15.95 -32.31 -39.89
C THR A 196 -16.31 -31.85 -41.33
N LEU A 197 -15.80 -32.60 -42.28
CA LEU A 197 -16.25 -32.51 -43.64
C LEU A 197 -17.27 -33.60 -43.91
N THR A 198 -18.47 -33.22 -44.20
CA THR A 198 -19.56 -34.16 -44.55
C THR A 198 -19.82 -34.15 -46.05
N ALA A 199 -19.78 -35.30 -46.66
CA ALA A 199 -20.21 -35.44 -48.07
C ALA A 199 -21.69 -35.73 -48.10
N GLU A 200 -22.41 -35.05 -48.97
CA GLU A 200 -23.83 -35.36 -49.23
C GLU A 200 -23.93 -36.58 -50.15
N GLU A 201 -24.95 -37.39 -49.97
CA GLU A 201 -25.17 -38.55 -50.84
C GLU A 201 -25.49 -38.11 -52.27
N SER A 202 -24.88 -38.80 -53.23
CA SER A 202 -25.08 -38.55 -54.66
C SER A 202 -25.77 -39.75 -55.34
N THR A 203 -26.63 -39.48 -56.32
CA THR A 203 -27.46 -40.51 -56.93
C THR A 203 -26.75 -41.32 -58.00
N ASN A 204 -25.67 -40.84 -58.61
CA ASN A 204 -24.98 -41.50 -59.73
C ASN A 204 -23.43 -41.47 -59.56
N GLY A 205 -22.96 -41.48 -58.37
CA GLY A 205 -21.54 -41.47 -58.07
C GLY A 205 -21.29 -41.47 -56.54
N SER A 206 -20.03 -41.44 -56.12
CA SER A 206 -19.64 -41.34 -54.71
C SER A 206 -18.65 -40.18 -54.47
N ILE A 207 -18.74 -39.62 -53.30
CA ILE A 207 -17.78 -38.61 -52.83
C ILE A 207 -17.06 -39.22 -51.63
N THR A 208 -15.73 -39.24 -51.68
CA THR A 208 -14.93 -39.67 -50.55
C THR A 208 -14.76 -38.47 -49.62
N SER A 209 -15.31 -38.58 -48.41
CA SER A 209 -15.07 -37.62 -47.34
C SER A 209 -14.26 -38.32 -46.23
N THR A 210 -13.49 -37.57 -45.55
CA THR A 210 -12.80 -37.99 -44.35
C THR A 210 -13.38 -37.27 -43.15
N ASP A 211 -13.44 -37.93 -42.01
CA ASP A 211 -14.31 -37.53 -40.91
C ASP A 211 -13.96 -36.20 -40.26
N SER A 212 -12.79 -36.05 -39.69
CA SER A 212 -12.40 -34.88 -38.92
C SER A 212 -11.02 -34.38 -39.34
N HIS A 213 -10.91 -33.09 -39.51
CA HIS A 213 -9.64 -32.44 -39.91
C HIS A 213 -9.28 -31.36 -38.92
N LYS A 214 -7.98 -31.20 -38.66
CA LYS A 214 -7.46 -30.06 -37.92
C LYS A 214 -7.93 -28.76 -38.56
N LEU A 215 -8.33 -27.78 -37.75
CA LEU A 215 -8.74 -26.47 -38.24
C LEU A 215 -7.63 -25.85 -39.09
N GLY A 216 -7.96 -25.40 -40.31
CA GLY A 216 -7.00 -24.87 -41.28
C GLY A 216 -6.27 -25.91 -42.12
N ALA A 217 -6.40 -27.22 -41.83
CA ALA A 217 -5.83 -28.26 -42.70
C ALA A 217 -6.48 -28.28 -44.07
N LYS A 218 -5.66 -28.61 -45.09
CA LYS A 218 -6.14 -28.86 -46.45
C LYS A 218 -6.40 -30.34 -46.66
N THR A 219 -7.55 -30.67 -47.16
CA THR A 219 -7.88 -32.05 -47.52
C THR A 219 -8.33 -32.14 -48.95
N THR A 220 -8.20 -33.32 -49.59
CA THR A 220 -8.59 -33.58 -50.94
C THR A 220 -9.89 -34.39 -50.94
N VAL A 221 -10.87 -33.89 -51.67
CA VAL A 221 -12.12 -34.57 -51.91
C VAL A 221 -12.11 -35.15 -53.32
N THR A 222 -12.43 -36.40 -53.47
CA THR A 222 -12.50 -37.09 -54.77
C THR A 222 -13.91 -37.54 -55.04
N ALA A 223 -14.42 -37.22 -56.23
CA ALA A 223 -15.68 -37.77 -56.74
C ALA A 223 -15.37 -38.87 -57.77
N THR A 224 -16.07 -39.97 -57.68
CA THR A 224 -15.98 -41.10 -58.59
C THR A 224 -17.34 -41.55 -59.10
#